data_db5eec5b3715d5e303c04c28517ecf97
#
_entry.id   db5eec5b3715d5e303c04c28517ecf97
#
_cell.length_a   1.000
_cell.length_b   1.000
_cell.length_c   1.000
_cell.angle_alpha   90.00
_cell.angle_beta   90.00
_cell.angle_gamma   90.00
#
_symmetry.space_group_name_H-M   'P 1'
#
loop_
_entity.id
_entity.type
_entity.pdbx_description
1 polymer ?
#
loop_
_entity_poly.entity_id
_entity_poly.type
_entity_poly.pdbx_seq_one_letter_code
_entity_poly.pdbx_strand_id
1 'polypeptide(L)'
;MTDSCLSPFARPQPGLRVRDWTLTIPRPSREEIEAFAAEARKLLDETWNAQSTFLSKGDYDLDWVEERHFLLAGATGSGLGGALSCALLHRLGPKGSLTIVSRDLKRSVAYECGAEMQRRAQEAGFGPRFHWTNHGLGLEGQDFERIADCLRGAKAGPLVYVNTVAAAISGVPAGYPPVYVKDLDAQGLFLWKLPTLDERSLEANRFVMGTLAVEFPRRLEATGFAVEATAFADWRGSLDRASRDPSAPVYGRQGAYSTSLYLPKEVVQQATSEAYGTGRLVQDFFLPIMRTRALSFVPGGMAMSRLYDTLMEAEGVRRIDVPELALAVLDRIGRAIRGEDRNPFPRLDSHEAPLDLWFQEVVLRLNEDPNSEFHFSRWMGRQETETR
;
A
#
# COMPACT_ATOMS: atom_id res chain seq x y z
N MET A 1 -35.78 -9.60 -12.04
CA MET A 1 -34.85 -9.31 -10.90
C MET A 1 -35.36 -8.05 -10.25
N THR A 2 -35.85 -8.15 -9.05
CA THR A 2 -36.50 -7.06 -8.34
C THR A 2 -35.47 -6.04 -7.89
N ASP A 3 -35.78 -4.74 -8.03
CA ASP A 3 -34.95 -3.57 -7.66
C ASP A 3 -34.44 -3.55 -6.19
N SER A 4 -34.78 -4.53 -5.37
CA SER A 4 -34.41 -4.63 -3.96
C SER A 4 -32.98 -5.09 -3.68
N CYS A 5 -32.24 -5.52 -4.69
CA CYS A 5 -30.82 -5.92 -4.56
C CYS A 5 -29.84 -4.83 -4.98
N LEU A 6 -30.31 -3.63 -5.29
CA LEU A 6 -29.43 -2.51 -5.65
C LEU A 6 -28.72 -2.01 -4.39
N SER A 7 -27.41 -2.08 -4.45
CA SER A 7 -26.48 -1.53 -3.44
C SER A 7 -26.90 -0.11 -3.02
N PRO A 8 -26.89 0.24 -1.72
CA PRO A 8 -27.12 1.61 -1.26
C PRO A 8 -26.11 2.64 -1.85
N PHE A 9 -25.06 2.17 -2.50
CA PHE A 9 -24.14 3.00 -3.29
C PHE A 9 -24.72 3.45 -4.65
N ALA A 10 -25.85 2.91 -5.07
CA ALA A 10 -26.38 3.11 -6.43
C ALA A 10 -27.13 4.43 -6.64
N ARG A 11 -27.30 5.28 -5.64
CA ARG A 11 -28.05 6.53 -5.77
C ARG A 11 -27.30 7.71 -5.18
N PRO A 12 -27.29 8.88 -5.87
CA PRO A 12 -26.85 10.12 -5.27
C PRO A 12 -27.66 10.40 -4.00
N GLN A 13 -26.97 10.72 -2.92
CA GLN A 13 -27.64 11.00 -1.65
C GLN A 13 -28.10 12.47 -1.63
N PRO A 14 -29.36 12.77 -1.35
CA PRO A 14 -29.85 14.14 -1.31
C PRO A 14 -29.03 15.02 -0.35
N GLY A 15 -28.66 16.21 -0.80
CA GLY A 15 -27.91 17.18 0.01
C GLY A 15 -26.39 17.04 0.00
N LEU A 16 -25.84 15.95 -0.53
CA LEU A 16 -24.38 15.82 -0.69
C LEU A 16 -23.91 16.26 -2.08
N ARG A 17 -22.78 16.95 -2.13
CA ARG A 17 -22.11 17.29 -3.38
C ARG A 17 -21.60 16.02 -4.06
N VAL A 18 -21.81 15.89 -5.36
CA VAL A 18 -21.29 14.79 -6.17
C VAL A 18 -20.18 15.31 -7.06
N ARG A 19 -19.08 14.58 -7.12
CA ARG A 19 -17.94 14.85 -8.00
C ARG A 19 -17.61 13.58 -8.79
N ASP A 20 -17.36 13.72 -10.07
CA ASP A 20 -16.83 12.62 -10.86
C ASP A 20 -15.38 12.37 -10.43
N TRP A 21 -15.08 11.11 -10.08
CA TRP A 21 -13.72 10.73 -9.78
C TRP A 21 -12.96 10.53 -11.09
N THR A 22 -11.89 11.29 -11.23
CA THR A 22 -10.94 11.15 -12.34
C THR A 22 -9.54 11.14 -11.78
N LEU A 23 -8.72 10.17 -12.19
CA LEU A 23 -7.30 10.21 -11.89
C LEU A 23 -6.62 11.25 -12.77
N THR A 24 -6.75 12.51 -12.40
CA THR A 24 -6.04 13.60 -13.07
C THR A 24 -4.82 13.93 -12.23
N ILE A 25 -3.64 13.62 -12.74
CA ILE A 25 -2.38 14.12 -12.17
C ILE A 25 -2.14 15.48 -12.83
N PRO A 26 -2.37 16.60 -12.14
CA PRO A 26 -2.14 17.91 -12.72
C PRO A 26 -0.63 18.05 -13.02
N ARG A 27 -0.30 18.78 -14.07
CA ARG A 27 1.08 19.18 -14.31
C ARG A 27 1.43 20.27 -13.29
N PRO A 28 2.40 20.03 -12.39
CA PRO A 28 2.75 21.03 -11.39
C PRO A 28 3.44 22.24 -12.05
N SER A 29 3.21 23.42 -11.46
CA SER A 29 3.93 24.64 -11.75
C SER A 29 5.40 24.52 -11.31
N ARG A 30 6.24 25.48 -11.72
CA ARG A 30 7.63 25.52 -11.27
C ARG A 30 7.74 25.72 -9.75
N GLU A 31 6.90 26.56 -9.18
CA GLU A 31 6.86 26.83 -7.74
C GLU A 31 6.43 25.59 -6.94
N GLU A 32 5.45 24.82 -7.45
CA GLU A 32 5.05 23.54 -6.85
C GLU A 32 6.20 22.52 -6.89
N ILE A 33 7.01 22.49 -7.96
CA ILE A 33 8.16 21.58 -8.04
C ILE A 33 9.21 21.93 -6.98
N GLU A 34 9.51 23.20 -6.79
CA GLU A 34 10.44 23.66 -5.75
C GLU A 34 9.90 23.33 -4.33
N ALA A 35 8.60 23.50 -4.13
CA ALA A 35 7.92 23.09 -2.89
C ALA A 35 7.98 21.57 -2.67
N PHE A 36 7.87 20.77 -3.70
CA PHE A 36 7.97 19.30 -3.62
C PHE A 36 9.34 18.83 -3.13
N ALA A 37 10.41 19.47 -3.57
CA ALA A 37 11.75 19.14 -3.10
C ALA A 37 11.94 19.46 -1.59
N ALA A 38 11.38 20.58 -1.13
CA ALA A 38 11.40 20.92 0.29
C ALA A 38 10.56 19.95 1.12
N GLU A 39 9.36 19.61 0.64
CA GLU A 39 8.48 18.64 1.28
C GLU A 39 9.13 17.25 1.34
N ALA A 40 9.77 16.80 0.25
CA ALA A 40 10.45 15.51 0.19
C ALA A 40 11.57 15.43 1.25
N ARG A 41 12.40 16.45 1.35
CA ARG A 41 13.45 16.53 2.39
C ARG A 41 12.86 16.41 3.78
N LYS A 42 11.84 17.19 4.09
CA LYS A 42 11.16 17.18 5.38
C LYS A 42 10.62 15.79 5.73
N LEU A 43 9.89 15.17 4.81
CA LEU A 43 9.32 13.82 4.99
C LEU A 43 10.38 12.76 5.25
N LEU A 44 11.49 12.83 4.51
CA LEU A 44 12.59 11.88 4.70
C LEU A 44 13.33 12.12 6.02
N ASP A 45 13.51 13.39 6.46
CA ASP A 45 14.08 13.72 7.76
C ASP A 45 13.20 13.21 8.90
N GLU A 46 11.91 13.45 8.85
CA GLU A 46 10.95 12.98 9.84
C GLU A 46 10.94 11.44 9.92
N THR A 47 10.91 10.77 8.76
CA THR A 47 10.97 9.32 8.68
C THR A 47 12.28 8.77 9.26
N TRP A 48 13.40 9.34 8.87
CA TRP A 48 14.72 8.94 9.35
C TRP A 48 14.86 9.08 10.86
N ASN A 49 14.46 10.21 11.40
CA ASN A 49 14.54 10.49 12.84
C ASN A 49 13.61 9.58 13.66
N ALA A 50 12.39 9.33 13.17
CA ALA A 50 11.46 8.40 13.80
C ALA A 50 12.04 6.98 13.84
N GLN A 51 12.58 6.49 12.72
CA GLN A 51 13.19 5.17 12.63
C GLN A 51 14.44 5.04 13.51
N SER A 52 15.30 6.08 13.53
CA SER A 52 16.46 6.10 14.44
C SER A 52 16.06 5.93 15.90
N THR A 53 14.94 6.52 16.30
CA THR A 53 14.40 6.41 17.66
C THR A 53 13.97 4.99 17.98
N PHE A 54 13.23 4.32 17.09
CA PHE A 54 12.81 2.93 17.29
C PHE A 54 14.00 1.97 17.30
N LEU A 55 14.92 2.13 16.35
CA LEU A 55 16.13 1.30 16.26
C LEU A 55 17.04 1.43 17.48
N SER A 56 17.14 2.64 18.08
CA SER A 56 17.94 2.87 19.29
C SER A 56 17.35 2.19 20.54
N LYS A 57 16.06 1.92 20.56
CA LYS A 57 15.39 1.17 21.64
C LYS A 57 15.54 -0.34 21.52
N GLY A 58 15.99 -0.83 20.37
CA GLY A 58 16.11 -2.26 20.10
C GLY A 58 14.76 -2.96 19.86
N ASP A 59 13.72 -2.20 19.49
CA ASP A 59 12.38 -2.74 19.27
C ASP A 59 12.31 -3.63 18.01
N TYR A 60 13.27 -3.46 17.07
CA TYR A 60 13.31 -4.16 15.78
C TYR A 60 14.72 -4.68 15.48
N ASP A 61 14.82 -5.94 15.05
CA ASP A 61 16.07 -6.56 14.62
C ASP A 61 16.24 -6.46 13.11
N LEU A 62 17.15 -5.60 12.67
CA LEU A 62 17.50 -5.39 11.27
C LEU A 62 18.95 -5.79 10.93
N ASP A 63 19.67 -6.50 11.80
CA ASP A 63 21.06 -6.89 11.55
C ASP A 63 21.19 -7.82 10.33
N TRP A 64 20.13 -8.57 10.05
CA TRP A 64 20.03 -9.43 8.86
C TRP A 64 20.12 -8.68 7.52
N VAL A 65 19.90 -7.36 7.51
CA VAL A 65 19.91 -6.50 6.30
C VAL A 65 21.32 -6.31 5.75
N GLU A 66 22.36 -6.31 6.60
CA GLU A 66 23.70 -5.79 6.29
C GLU A 66 24.36 -6.35 5.03
N GLU A 67 24.19 -7.64 4.74
CA GLU A 67 24.87 -8.34 3.65
C GLU A 67 23.95 -8.71 2.47
N ARG A 68 22.70 -8.20 2.44
CA ARG A 68 21.71 -8.56 1.43
C ARG A 68 21.53 -7.49 0.38
N HIS A 69 21.08 -7.94 -0.77
CA HIS A 69 20.65 -7.06 -1.84
C HIS A 69 19.13 -6.89 -1.77
N PHE A 70 18.68 -5.66 -1.82
CA PHE A 70 17.26 -5.33 -1.79
C PHE A 70 16.83 -4.75 -3.12
N LEU A 71 15.69 -5.23 -3.61
CA LEU A 71 14.97 -4.66 -4.73
C LEU A 71 13.59 -4.22 -4.27
N LEU A 72 13.38 -2.91 -4.18
CA LEU A 72 12.11 -2.32 -3.78
C LEU A 72 11.36 -1.79 -4.99
N ALA A 73 10.16 -2.29 -5.22
CA ALA A 73 9.25 -1.77 -6.24
C ALA A 73 8.22 -0.82 -5.60
N GLY A 74 8.06 0.37 -6.21
CA GLY A 74 7.18 1.41 -5.68
C GLY A 74 7.77 2.22 -4.51
N ALA A 75 9.08 2.30 -4.39
CA ALA A 75 9.78 2.68 -3.18
C ALA A 75 10.12 4.18 -3.04
N THR A 76 9.57 5.04 -3.87
CA THR A 76 9.75 6.50 -3.75
C THR A 76 8.50 7.16 -3.21
N GLY A 77 8.65 8.14 -2.35
CA GLY A 77 7.55 8.93 -1.83
C GLY A 77 7.41 8.89 -0.31
N SER A 78 6.33 9.48 0.18
CA SER A 78 5.98 9.57 1.61
C SER A 78 5.26 8.33 2.15
N GLY A 79 5.17 7.27 1.36
CA GLY A 79 4.50 6.03 1.73
C GLY A 79 5.45 4.97 2.29
N LEU A 80 4.91 3.77 2.44
CA LEU A 80 5.65 2.63 2.99
C LEU A 80 6.95 2.33 2.23
N GLY A 81 6.93 2.40 0.88
CA GLY A 81 8.12 2.15 0.09
C GLY A 81 9.28 3.12 0.37
N GLY A 82 8.97 4.41 0.54
CA GLY A 82 9.97 5.40 0.96
C GLY A 82 10.50 5.15 2.37
N ALA A 83 9.62 4.79 3.31
CA ALA A 83 10.02 4.45 4.67
C ALA A 83 10.87 3.16 4.74
N LEU A 84 10.54 2.14 3.92
CA LEU A 84 11.36 0.94 3.78
C LEU A 84 12.76 1.28 3.24
N SER A 85 12.83 2.17 2.25
CA SER A 85 14.13 2.62 1.71
C SER A 85 14.98 3.30 2.77
N CYS A 86 14.39 4.19 3.58
CA CYS A 86 15.08 4.81 4.71
C CYS A 86 15.57 3.76 5.73
N ALA A 87 14.69 2.84 6.12
CA ALA A 87 15.03 1.79 7.09
C ALA A 87 16.20 0.91 6.63
N LEU A 88 16.21 0.54 5.35
CA LEU A 88 17.32 -0.20 4.75
C LEU A 88 18.61 0.61 4.74
N LEU A 89 18.58 1.89 4.40
CA LEU A 89 19.77 2.74 4.42
C LEU A 89 20.36 2.92 5.83
N HIS A 90 19.55 2.80 6.89
CA HIS A 90 20.07 2.80 8.28
C HIS A 90 20.95 1.60 8.59
N ARG A 91 20.73 0.45 7.93
CA ARG A 91 21.32 -0.84 8.29
C ARG A 91 22.12 -1.51 7.17
N LEU A 92 22.15 -0.90 5.99
CA LEU A 92 22.89 -1.48 4.86
C LEU A 92 24.39 -1.49 5.14
N GLY A 93 24.95 -2.68 5.29
CA GLY A 93 26.38 -2.88 5.49
C GLY A 93 27.22 -2.72 4.21
N PRO A 94 28.54 -2.90 4.29
CA PRO A 94 29.45 -2.67 3.17
C PRO A 94 29.27 -3.63 1.98
N LYS A 95 28.61 -4.77 2.18
CA LYS A 95 28.33 -5.75 1.14
C LYS A 95 26.89 -5.69 0.63
N GLY A 96 26.00 -5.02 1.36
CA GLY A 96 24.60 -4.89 0.96
C GLY A 96 24.37 -3.84 -0.12
N SER A 97 23.26 -3.93 -0.84
CA SER A 97 22.85 -2.93 -1.83
C SER A 97 21.34 -2.72 -1.83
N LEU A 98 20.90 -1.57 -2.32
CA LEU A 98 19.51 -1.20 -2.47
C LEU A 98 19.25 -0.70 -3.88
N THR A 99 18.37 -1.40 -4.59
CA THR A 99 17.83 -0.96 -5.87
C THR A 99 16.37 -0.59 -5.71
N ILE A 100 16.03 0.65 -6.07
CA ILE A 100 14.67 1.16 -6.05
C ILE A 100 14.15 1.25 -7.47
N VAL A 101 12.96 0.70 -7.68
CA VAL A 101 12.23 0.78 -8.95
C VAL A 101 10.98 1.61 -8.76
N SER A 102 10.87 2.73 -9.46
CA SER A 102 9.68 3.57 -9.45
C SER A 102 9.39 4.12 -10.84
N ARG A 103 8.11 4.32 -11.15
CA ARG A 103 7.77 5.01 -12.41
C ARG A 103 8.30 6.44 -12.40
N ASP A 104 8.77 6.86 -13.56
CA ASP A 104 9.16 8.26 -13.80
C ASP A 104 7.93 9.18 -13.76
N LEU A 105 7.56 9.59 -12.56
CA LEU A 105 6.64 10.69 -12.34
C LEU A 105 7.47 11.96 -12.19
N LYS A 106 8.21 12.37 -13.22
CA LYS A 106 8.95 13.63 -13.23
C LYS A 106 8.08 14.72 -12.62
N ARG A 107 8.67 15.51 -11.72
CA ARG A 107 8.02 16.63 -11.06
C ARG A 107 6.90 16.21 -10.10
N SER A 108 7.19 15.31 -9.20
CA SER A 108 6.31 14.92 -8.10
C SER A 108 7.11 14.80 -6.81
N VAL A 109 6.43 14.85 -5.66
CA VAL A 109 7.11 14.61 -4.36
C VAL A 109 7.77 13.24 -4.33
N ALA A 110 7.18 12.23 -4.98
CA ALA A 110 7.78 10.90 -5.07
C ALA A 110 9.11 10.91 -5.84
N TYR A 111 9.18 11.65 -6.94
CA TYR A 111 10.41 11.82 -7.70
C TYR A 111 11.48 12.54 -6.86
N GLU A 112 11.11 13.63 -6.21
CA GLU A 112 12.03 14.39 -5.35
C GLU A 112 12.52 13.57 -4.14
N CYS A 113 11.66 12.69 -3.57
CA CYS A 113 12.10 11.74 -2.55
C CYS A 113 13.16 10.77 -3.09
N GLY A 114 13.00 10.24 -4.29
CA GLY A 114 14.00 9.36 -4.91
C GLY A 114 15.33 10.07 -5.15
N ALA A 115 15.30 11.29 -5.69
CA ALA A 115 16.49 12.12 -5.91
C ALA A 115 17.22 12.44 -4.60
N GLU A 116 16.47 12.79 -3.55
CA GLU A 116 17.02 13.08 -2.23
C GLU A 116 17.63 11.84 -1.56
N MET A 117 16.97 10.66 -1.68
CA MET A 117 17.55 9.41 -1.21
C MET A 117 18.87 9.08 -1.92
N GLN A 118 18.92 9.29 -3.23
CA GLN A 118 20.13 9.06 -4.01
C GLN A 118 21.27 9.99 -3.55
N ARG A 119 20.97 11.26 -3.29
CA ARG A 119 21.93 12.23 -2.76
C ARG A 119 22.45 11.80 -1.40
N ARG A 120 21.57 11.41 -0.46
CA ARG A 120 21.96 10.93 0.88
C ARG A 120 22.78 9.65 0.83
N ALA A 121 22.41 8.72 -0.02
CA ALA A 121 23.18 7.51 -0.22
C ALA A 121 24.60 7.81 -0.73
N GLN A 122 24.76 8.78 -1.62
CA GLN A 122 26.07 9.22 -2.09
C GLN A 122 26.91 9.85 -0.97
N GLU A 123 26.32 10.77 -0.18
CA GLU A 123 26.97 11.44 0.94
C GLU A 123 27.40 10.45 2.06
N ALA A 124 26.58 9.43 2.30
CA ALA A 124 26.88 8.37 3.25
C ALA A 124 27.84 7.29 2.72
N GLY A 125 28.37 7.44 1.50
CA GLY A 125 29.28 6.47 0.90
C GLY A 125 28.60 5.21 0.32
N PHE A 126 27.28 5.21 0.21
CA PHE A 126 26.51 4.12 -0.40
C PHE A 126 26.33 4.28 -1.92
N GLY A 127 26.81 5.37 -2.54
CA GLY A 127 26.57 5.69 -3.95
C GLY A 127 26.70 4.52 -4.92
N PRO A 128 27.79 3.70 -4.85
CA PRO A 128 27.95 2.54 -5.74
C PRO A 128 27.00 1.37 -5.47
N ARG A 129 26.27 1.40 -4.37
CA ARG A 129 25.41 0.31 -3.90
C ARG A 129 23.93 0.73 -3.79
N PHE A 130 23.65 1.99 -4.09
CA PHE A 130 22.32 2.52 -4.18
C PHE A 130 21.99 2.84 -5.63
N HIS A 131 20.96 2.21 -6.15
CA HIS A 131 20.50 2.41 -7.52
C HIS A 131 19.04 2.81 -7.51
N TRP A 132 18.75 3.93 -8.16
CA TRP A 132 17.39 4.32 -8.42
C TRP A 132 17.12 4.25 -9.93
N THR A 133 16.24 3.32 -10.30
CA THR A 133 15.76 3.22 -11.67
C THR A 133 14.42 3.95 -11.75
N ASN A 134 14.38 5.03 -12.50
CA ASN A 134 13.14 5.77 -12.67
C ASN A 134 12.28 5.20 -13.82
N HIS A 135 12.25 3.89 -13.93
CA HIS A 135 11.46 3.11 -14.88
C HIS A 135 10.47 2.24 -14.15
N GLY A 136 9.39 1.82 -14.84
CA GLY A 136 8.48 0.84 -14.31
C GLY A 136 9.10 -0.55 -14.21
N LEU A 137 8.46 -1.43 -13.45
CA LEU A 137 8.72 -2.86 -13.57
C LEU A 137 8.34 -3.33 -14.97
N GLY A 138 9.18 -4.15 -15.59
CA GLY A 138 8.91 -4.81 -16.85
C GLY A 138 9.39 -6.26 -16.79
N LEU A 139 8.69 -7.19 -17.43
CA LEU A 139 9.08 -8.60 -17.47
C LEU A 139 10.08 -8.89 -18.60
N GLU A 140 10.18 -8.00 -19.56
CA GLU A 140 10.98 -8.16 -20.78
C GLU A 140 11.57 -6.82 -21.26
N GLY A 141 12.51 -6.91 -22.19
CA GLY A 141 13.06 -5.75 -22.85
C GLY A 141 13.94 -4.88 -21.97
N GLN A 142 14.05 -3.61 -22.35
CA GLN A 142 14.99 -2.67 -21.69
C GLN A 142 14.70 -2.42 -20.22
N ASP A 143 13.44 -2.45 -19.80
CA ASP A 143 13.07 -2.17 -18.41
C ASP A 143 13.54 -3.30 -17.49
N PHE A 144 13.36 -4.56 -17.91
CA PHE A 144 13.88 -5.71 -17.18
C PHE A 144 15.42 -5.70 -17.13
N GLU A 145 16.07 -5.56 -18.29
CA GLU A 145 17.53 -5.63 -18.39
C GLU A 145 18.22 -4.52 -17.57
N ARG A 146 17.70 -3.31 -17.55
CA ARG A 146 18.24 -2.22 -16.71
C ARG A 146 18.24 -2.56 -15.23
N ILE A 147 17.13 -3.14 -14.74
CA ILE A 147 17.05 -3.58 -13.34
C ILE A 147 18.01 -4.73 -13.09
N ALA A 148 18.04 -5.72 -13.98
CA ALA A 148 18.95 -6.86 -13.89
C ALA A 148 20.43 -6.42 -13.92
N ASP A 149 20.80 -5.44 -14.74
CA ASP A 149 22.16 -4.90 -14.78
C ASP A 149 22.54 -4.18 -13.48
N CYS A 150 21.63 -3.39 -12.89
CA CYS A 150 21.85 -2.81 -11.56
C CYS A 150 22.12 -3.89 -10.53
N LEU A 151 21.33 -4.96 -10.52
CA LEU A 151 21.50 -6.08 -9.59
C LEU A 151 22.80 -6.86 -9.82
N ARG A 152 23.19 -7.10 -11.07
CA ARG A 152 24.48 -7.75 -11.43
C ARG A 152 25.69 -6.92 -10.98
N GLY A 153 25.60 -5.60 -11.08
CA GLY A 153 26.63 -4.67 -10.63
C GLY A 153 26.83 -4.67 -9.11
N ALA A 154 25.84 -5.08 -8.34
CA ALA A 154 25.87 -5.09 -6.89
C ALA A 154 26.65 -6.29 -6.27
N LYS A 155 27.21 -7.20 -7.06
CA LYS A 155 27.87 -8.46 -6.67
C LYS A 155 26.90 -9.50 -6.06
N ALA A 156 27.15 -10.77 -6.36
CA ALA A 156 26.30 -11.90 -6.00
C ALA A 156 26.10 -12.03 -4.48
N GLY A 157 24.89 -11.81 -4.02
CA GLY A 157 24.38 -12.03 -2.66
C GLY A 157 22.90 -12.41 -2.70
N PRO A 158 22.33 -12.87 -1.59
CA PRO A 158 20.91 -13.17 -1.55
C PRO A 158 20.08 -11.90 -1.78
N LEU A 159 19.09 -12.01 -2.65
CA LEU A 159 18.21 -10.92 -3.05
C LEU A 159 16.89 -11.00 -2.28
N VAL A 160 16.49 -9.89 -1.69
CA VAL A 160 15.15 -9.71 -1.11
C VAL A 160 14.34 -8.77 -2.00
N TYR A 161 13.25 -9.26 -2.55
CA TYR A 161 12.33 -8.46 -3.34
C TYR A 161 11.15 -8.00 -2.49
N VAL A 162 10.90 -6.69 -2.45
CA VAL A 162 9.75 -6.12 -1.75
C VAL A 162 8.94 -5.26 -2.73
N ASN A 163 7.67 -5.58 -2.86
CA ASN A 163 6.74 -4.85 -3.71
C ASN A 163 5.77 -4.03 -2.87
N THR A 164 5.76 -2.70 -3.10
CA THR A 164 4.82 -1.75 -2.48
C THR A 164 4.05 -0.98 -3.55
N VAL A 165 3.99 -1.49 -4.77
CA VAL A 165 3.29 -0.81 -5.87
C VAL A 165 1.79 -0.79 -5.62
N ALA A 166 1.24 0.41 -5.48
CA ALA A 166 -0.19 0.67 -5.35
C ALA A 166 -0.64 1.57 -6.51
N ALA A 167 -0.79 1.00 -7.70
CA ALA A 167 -1.05 1.76 -8.93
C ALA A 167 -2.25 1.19 -9.68
N ALA A 168 -3.46 1.32 -9.10
CA ALA A 168 -4.70 0.94 -9.75
C ALA A 168 -5.58 2.15 -10.06
N ILE A 169 -6.37 2.04 -11.11
CA ILE A 169 -7.46 2.96 -11.40
C ILE A 169 -8.68 2.48 -10.63
N SER A 170 -9.20 3.31 -9.70
CA SER A 170 -10.44 3.01 -9.00
C SER A 170 -11.63 3.20 -9.92
N GLY A 171 -12.56 2.25 -9.90
CA GLY A 171 -13.77 2.30 -10.70
C GLY A 171 -14.60 1.05 -10.55
N VAL A 172 -15.67 0.95 -11.31
CA VAL A 172 -16.58 -0.20 -11.32
C VAL A 172 -16.60 -0.88 -12.69
N PRO A 173 -16.72 -2.21 -12.75
CA PRO A 173 -16.81 -2.91 -14.01
C PRO A 173 -18.02 -2.45 -14.84
N ALA A 174 -17.95 -2.56 -16.16
CA ALA A 174 -19.07 -2.33 -17.05
C ALA A 174 -20.24 -3.26 -16.69
N GLY A 175 -21.46 -2.75 -16.79
CA GLY A 175 -22.67 -3.49 -16.42
C GLY A 175 -23.10 -3.36 -14.95
N TYR A 176 -22.26 -2.80 -14.09
CA TYR A 176 -22.67 -2.45 -12.72
C TYR A 176 -23.39 -1.09 -12.68
N PRO A 177 -24.31 -0.89 -11.73
CA PRO A 177 -24.90 0.41 -11.51
C PRO A 177 -23.85 1.42 -11.05
N PRO A 178 -24.09 2.74 -11.24
CA PRO A 178 -23.20 3.78 -10.76
C PRO A 178 -22.92 3.63 -9.25
N VAL A 179 -21.65 3.72 -8.85
CA VAL A 179 -21.23 3.64 -7.45
C VAL A 179 -20.77 5.02 -6.98
N TYR A 180 -21.26 5.39 -5.81
CA TYR A 180 -20.92 6.63 -5.13
C TYR A 180 -20.21 6.32 -3.82
N VAL A 181 -19.05 6.94 -3.57
CA VAL A 181 -18.24 6.72 -2.38
C VAL A 181 -18.12 8.01 -1.59
N LYS A 182 -18.51 7.98 -0.32
CA LYS A 182 -18.35 9.13 0.58
C LYS A 182 -16.89 9.45 0.84
N ASP A 183 -16.56 10.73 0.82
CA ASP A 183 -15.23 11.22 1.16
C ASP A 183 -15.33 12.58 1.87
N LEU A 184 -14.19 13.05 2.38
CA LEU A 184 -14.05 14.29 3.15
C LEU A 184 -13.10 15.25 2.48
N ASP A 185 -13.50 16.52 2.41
CA ASP A 185 -12.61 17.64 2.11
C ASP A 185 -12.75 18.75 3.16
N ALA A 186 -12.09 19.89 2.95
CA ALA A 186 -12.18 21.04 3.82
C ALA A 186 -13.59 21.64 3.93
N GLN A 187 -14.48 21.30 2.98
CA GLN A 187 -15.88 21.77 2.94
C GLN A 187 -16.86 20.74 3.53
N GLY A 188 -16.37 19.60 4.04
CA GLY A 188 -17.14 18.52 4.64
C GLY A 188 -17.34 17.31 3.72
N LEU A 189 -18.40 16.54 4.00
CA LEU A 189 -18.71 15.33 3.27
C LEU A 189 -19.16 15.60 1.83
N PHE A 190 -18.71 14.75 0.92
CA PHE A 190 -19.13 14.73 -0.47
C PHE A 190 -19.13 13.30 -1.03
N LEU A 191 -19.61 13.10 -2.23
CA LEU A 191 -19.64 11.82 -2.94
C LEU A 191 -18.72 11.85 -4.15
N TRP A 192 -17.84 10.88 -4.26
CA TRP A 192 -17.20 10.52 -5.50
C TRP A 192 -18.13 9.61 -6.31
N LYS A 193 -18.45 9.98 -7.53
CA LYS A 193 -19.02 9.07 -8.51
C LYS A 193 -17.87 8.35 -9.22
N LEU A 194 -17.80 7.04 -9.09
CA LEU A 194 -16.74 6.23 -9.69
C LEU A 194 -16.96 6.07 -11.20
N PRO A 195 -15.88 6.06 -12.01
CA PRO A 195 -15.97 5.77 -13.43
C PRO A 195 -16.31 4.30 -13.66
N THR A 196 -16.95 4.03 -14.78
CA THR A 196 -17.06 2.67 -15.30
C THR A 196 -15.76 2.29 -15.99
N LEU A 197 -15.19 1.16 -15.59
CA LEU A 197 -13.96 0.61 -16.18
C LEU A 197 -14.32 -0.44 -17.24
N ASP A 198 -13.70 -0.33 -18.39
CA ASP A 198 -13.72 -1.38 -19.39
C ASP A 198 -12.83 -2.56 -18.96
N GLU A 199 -12.99 -3.69 -19.64
CA GLU A 199 -12.23 -4.91 -19.38
C GLU A 199 -10.71 -4.69 -19.50
N ARG A 200 -10.28 -3.86 -20.45
CA ARG A 200 -8.87 -3.52 -20.66
C ARG A 200 -8.28 -2.78 -19.45
N SER A 201 -9.04 -1.88 -18.85
CA SER A 201 -8.61 -1.14 -17.65
C SER A 201 -8.52 -2.07 -16.43
N LEU A 202 -9.48 -2.99 -16.29
CA LEU A 202 -9.44 -4.00 -15.22
C LEU A 202 -8.25 -4.95 -15.38
N GLU A 203 -8.01 -5.45 -16.58
CA GLU A 203 -6.84 -6.30 -16.86
C GLU A 203 -5.52 -5.54 -16.69
N ALA A 204 -5.44 -4.26 -17.03
CA ALA A 204 -4.27 -3.43 -16.78
C ALA A 204 -3.98 -3.30 -15.26
N ASN A 205 -5.01 -3.10 -14.43
CA ASN A 205 -4.88 -3.09 -12.98
C ASN A 205 -4.38 -4.45 -12.47
N ARG A 206 -5.00 -5.54 -12.92
CA ARG A 206 -4.64 -6.91 -12.56
C ARG A 206 -3.20 -7.23 -12.94
N PHE A 207 -2.79 -6.81 -14.15
CA PHE A 207 -1.43 -7.00 -14.60
C PHE A 207 -0.42 -6.22 -13.73
N VAL A 208 -0.62 -4.91 -13.55
CA VAL A 208 0.37 -4.04 -12.89
C VAL A 208 0.54 -4.36 -11.40
N MET A 209 -0.56 -4.57 -10.68
CA MET A 209 -0.52 -4.79 -9.23
C MET A 209 -0.48 -6.26 -8.81
N GLY A 210 -0.89 -7.16 -9.70
CA GLY A 210 -0.94 -8.60 -9.42
C GLY A 210 0.12 -9.37 -10.19
N THR A 211 -0.14 -9.59 -11.49
CA THR A 211 0.70 -10.47 -12.31
C THR A 211 2.15 -10.01 -12.37
N LEU A 212 2.39 -8.72 -12.64
CA LEU A 212 3.74 -8.17 -12.74
C LEU A 212 4.49 -8.29 -11.39
N ALA A 213 3.80 -8.03 -10.28
CA ALA A 213 4.38 -8.14 -8.95
C ALA A 213 4.88 -9.57 -8.65
N VAL A 214 4.11 -10.58 -9.06
CA VAL A 214 4.39 -12.00 -8.83
C VAL A 214 5.42 -12.55 -9.82
N GLU A 215 5.27 -12.22 -11.10
CA GLU A 215 6.12 -12.78 -12.16
C GLU A 215 7.53 -12.14 -12.18
N PHE A 216 7.67 -10.92 -11.70
CA PHE A 216 8.97 -10.24 -11.72
C PHE A 216 10.05 -10.98 -10.92
N PRO A 217 9.85 -11.36 -9.64
CA PRO A 217 10.84 -12.15 -8.90
C PRO A 217 11.06 -13.54 -9.50
N ARG A 218 10.04 -14.18 -10.06
CA ARG A 218 10.19 -15.45 -10.79
C ARG A 218 11.08 -15.29 -12.03
N ARG A 219 10.94 -14.19 -12.75
CA ARG A 219 11.79 -13.88 -13.90
C ARG A 219 13.24 -13.63 -13.50
N LEU A 220 13.48 -12.95 -12.39
CA LEU A 220 14.81 -12.77 -11.83
C LEU A 220 15.45 -14.14 -11.51
N GLU A 221 14.74 -15.04 -10.85
CA GLU A 221 15.22 -16.41 -10.57
C GLU A 221 15.56 -17.17 -11.86
N ALA A 222 14.69 -17.09 -12.87
CA ALA A 222 14.92 -17.73 -14.16
C ALA A 222 16.16 -17.20 -14.90
N THR A 223 16.62 -15.98 -14.55
CA THR A 223 17.85 -15.37 -15.09
C THR A 223 19.06 -15.53 -14.18
N GLY A 224 18.95 -16.35 -13.12
CA GLY A 224 20.06 -16.76 -12.26
C GLY A 224 20.26 -15.94 -10.99
N PHE A 225 19.33 -15.06 -10.63
CA PHE A 225 19.37 -14.37 -9.33
C PHE A 225 18.88 -15.28 -8.20
N ALA A 226 19.58 -15.30 -7.09
CA ALA A 226 19.17 -16.02 -5.88
C ALA A 226 18.17 -15.17 -5.07
N VAL A 227 16.86 -15.28 -5.38
CA VAL A 227 15.82 -14.60 -4.60
C VAL A 227 15.56 -15.39 -3.31
N GLU A 228 16.05 -14.86 -2.18
CA GLU A 228 15.92 -15.48 -0.87
C GLU A 228 14.50 -15.28 -0.29
N ALA A 229 13.94 -14.09 -0.46
CA ALA A 229 12.61 -13.75 0.01
C ALA A 229 11.87 -12.81 -0.94
N THR A 230 10.56 -12.97 -1.00
CA THR A 230 9.65 -12.08 -1.70
C THR A 230 8.59 -11.57 -0.72
N ALA A 231 8.38 -10.27 -0.67
CA ALA A 231 7.38 -9.65 0.17
C ALA A 231 6.46 -8.73 -0.64
N PHE A 232 5.17 -8.87 -0.45
CA PHE A 232 4.16 -7.98 -0.97
C PHE A 232 3.60 -7.16 0.20
N ALA A 233 3.93 -5.87 0.23
CA ALA A 233 3.57 -4.97 1.31
C ALA A 233 2.56 -3.94 0.80
N ASP A 234 1.30 -4.33 0.78
CA ASP A 234 0.19 -3.53 0.27
C ASP A 234 -0.97 -3.49 1.29
N TRP A 235 -1.74 -2.41 1.27
CA TRP A 235 -2.95 -2.33 2.06
C TRP A 235 -4.04 -3.24 1.47
N ARG A 236 -4.51 -4.19 2.27
CA ARG A 236 -5.57 -5.10 1.86
C ARG A 236 -6.94 -4.72 2.40
N GLY A 237 -6.95 -4.00 3.49
CA GLY A 237 -8.18 -3.65 4.19
C GLY A 237 -8.94 -4.86 4.72
N SER A 238 -9.98 -4.56 5.46
CA SER A 238 -10.92 -5.53 6.01
C SER A 238 -11.81 -6.20 4.94
N LEU A 239 -11.74 -5.73 3.71
CA LEU A 239 -12.53 -6.19 2.56
C LEU A 239 -12.23 -7.65 2.15
N ASP A 240 -11.09 -8.18 2.58
CA ASP A 240 -10.62 -9.49 2.18
C ASP A 240 -11.54 -10.65 2.59
N ARG A 241 -12.18 -10.58 3.76
CA ARG A 241 -13.15 -11.59 4.19
C ARG A 241 -14.51 -11.46 3.49
N ALA A 242 -14.96 -10.24 3.30
CA ALA A 242 -16.23 -9.96 2.65
C ALA A 242 -16.22 -10.30 1.17
N SER A 243 -15.07 -10.23 0.53
CA SER A 243 -14.90 -10.56 -0.89
C SER A 243 -14.83 -12.06 -1.16
N ARG A 244 -14.57 -12.89 -0.15
CA ARG A 244 -14.53 -14.36 -0.31
C ARG A 244 -15.90 -15.03 -0.26
N ASP A 245 -16.89 -14.36 0.34
CA ASP A 245 -18.25 -14.86 0.39
C ASP A 245 -19.20 -13.96 -0.44
N PRO A 246 -19.44 -14.31 -1.70
CA PRO A 246 -20.33 -13.53 -2.57
C PRO A 246 -21.78 -13.50 -2.06
N SER A 247 -22.16 -14.36 -1.12
CA SER A 247 -23.49 -14.35 -0.50
C SER A 247 -23.60 -13.33 0.64
N ALA A 248 -22.46 -12.86 1.17
CA ALA A 248 -22.46 -11.88 2.24
C ALA A 248 -23.05 -10.55 1.78
N PRO A 249 -23.93 -9.92 2.56
CA PRO A 249 -24.50 -8.61 2.22
C PRO A 249 -23.45 -7.53 1.93
N VAL A 250 -22.29 -7.64 2.57
CA VAL A 250 -21.14 -6.75 2.41
C VAL A 250 -20.47 -6.93 1.05
N TYR A 251 -20.34 -8.16 0.59
CA TYR A 251 -19.72 -8.45 -0.70
C TYR A 251 -20.44 -7.79 -1.87
N GLY A 252 -21.76 -7.93 -1.94
CA GLY A 252 -22.55 -7.33 -3.01
C GLY A 252 -22.47 -5.79 -3.04
N ARG A 253 -22.24 -5.15 -1.88
CA ARG A 253 -22.19 -3.69 -1.74
C ARG A 253 -20.83 -3.10 -2.06
N GLN A 254 -19.76 -3.81 -1.71
CA GLN A 254 -18.37 -3.38 -1.91
C GLN A 254 -17.71 -4.04 -3.12
N GLY A 255 -18.25 -5.17 -3.57
CA GLY A 255 -17.69 -5.94 -4.66
C GLY A 255 -17.48 -5.12 -5.93
N ALA A 256 -18.43 -4.26 -6.27
CA ALA A 256 -18.31 -3.38 -7.43
C ALA A 256 -17.16 -2.36 -7.28
N TYR A 257 -16.98 -1.76 -6.09
CA TYR A 257 -15.92 -0.80 -5.83
C TYR A 257 -14.56 -1.48 -5.68
N SER A 258 -14.51 -2.57 -4.95
CA SER A 258 -13.27 -3.26 -4.65
C SER A 258 -12.76 -4.10 -5.82
N THR A 259 -13.60 -4.46 -6.79
CA THR A 259 -13.21 -5.35 -7.89
C THR A 259 -11.96 -4.84 -8.62
N SER A 260 -11.87 -3.54 -8.92
CA SER A 260 -10.71 -2.97 -9.60
C SER A 260 -9.42 -3.02 -8.78
N LEU A 261 -9.53 -2.98 -7.45
CA LEU A 261 -8.40 -3.02 -6.51
C LEU A 261 -8.15 -4.43 -5.96
N TYR A 262 -9.19 -5.26 -5.94
CA TYR A 262 -9.17 -6.58 -5.33
C TYR A 262 -8.64 -7.68 -6.26
N LEU A 263 -9.08 -7.71 -7.52
CA LEU A 263 -8.60 -8.72 -8.50
C LEU A 263 -7.07 -8.85 -8.57
N PRO A 264 -6.30 -7.75 -8.55
CA PRO A 264 -4.84 -7.86 -8.48
C PRO A 264 -4.34 -8.58 -7.24
N LYS A 265 -5.01 -8.38 -6.10
CA LYS A 265 -4.61 -8.94 -4.81
C LYS A 265 -4.89 -10.44 -4.70
N GLU A 266 -5.93 -10.93 -5.37
CA GLU A 266 -6.18 -12.37 -5.48
C GLU A 266 -5.01 -13.09 -6.15
N VAL A 267 -4.44 -12.49 -7.20
CA VAL A 267 -3.26 -13.04 -7.90
C VAL A 267 -2.08 -13.18 -6.93
N VAL A 268 -1.85 -12.16 -6.12
CA VAL A 268 -0.76 -12.17 -5.12
C VAL A 268 -1.01 -13.22 -4.03
N GLN A 269 -2.25 -13.31 -3.51
CA GLN A 269 -2.61 -14.30 -2.49
C GLN A 269 -2.45 -15.72 -2.98
N GLN A 270 -2.95 -16.00 -4.19
CA GLN A 270 -2.82 -17.32 -4.79
C GLN A 270 -1.34 -17.69 -4.94
N ALA A 271 -0.53 -16.79 -5.52
CA ALA A 271 0.90 -17.02 -5.68
C ALA A 271 1.64 -17.20 -4.36
N THR A 272 1.25 -16.48 -3.31
CA THR A 272 1.81 -16.63 -1.96
C THR A 272 1.46 -17.98 -1.36
N SER A 273 0.20 -18.43 -1.51
CA SER A 273 -0.24 -19.74 -1.03
C SER A 273 0.48 -20.90 -1.75
N GLU A 274 0.65 -20.79 -3.07
CA GLU A 274 1.38 -21.76 -3.88
C GLU A 274 2.86 -21.83 -3.47
N ALA A 275 3.50 -20.67 -3.28
CA ALA A 275 4.90 -20.58 -2.87
C ALA A 275 5.12 -21.22 -1.49
N TYR A 276 4.22 -20.97 -0.54
CA TYR A 276 4.26 -21.57 0.79
C TYR A 276 4.22 -23.10 0.71
N GLY A 277 3.37 -23.67 -0.14
CA GLY A 277 3.29 -25.11 -0.38
C GLY A 277 4.57 -25.72 -0.94
N THR A 278 5.44 -24.92 -1.57
CA THR A 278 6.73 -25.37 -2.13
C THR A 278 7.93 -25.04 -1.25
N GLY A 279 7.70 -24.45 -0.06
CA GLY A 279 8.75 -24.06 0.88
C GLY A 279 9.51 -22.79 0.50
N ARG A 280 9.06 -22.04 -0.50
CA ARG A 280 9.63 -20.74 -0.88
C ARG A 280 9.19 -19.68 0.13
N LEU A 281 10.07 -18.75 0.45
CA LEU A 281 9.75 -17.65 1.34
C LEU A 281 9.07 -16.53 0.58
N VAL A 282 7.76 -16.55 0.60
CA VAL A 282 6.91 -15.49 0.05
C VAL A 282 5.92 -15.06 1.12
N GLN A 283 5.89 -13.78 1.41
CA GLN A 283 4.99 -13.18 2.39
C GLN A 283 4.14 -12.08 1.76
N ASP A 284 2.88 -12.09 2.11
CA ASP A 284 1.90 -11.12 1.66
C ASP A 284 1.29 -10.45 2.89
N PHE A 285 1.77 -9.25 3.19
CA PHE A 285 1.50 -8.52 4.41
C PHE A 285 0.11 -7.91 4.43
N PHE A 286 -0.62 -8.16 5.52
CA PHE A 286 -1.84 -7.41 5.84
C PHE A 286 -1.45 -6.14 6.60
N LEU A 287 -1.57 -5.01 5.91
CA LEU A 287 -1.21 -3.70 6.45
C LEU A 287 -2.43 -2.92 6.91
N PRO A 288 -2.29 -2.09 7.95
CA PRO A 288 -3.34 -1.17 8.37
C PRO A 288 -3.56 -0.06 7.34
N ILE A 289 -4.65 0.70 7.49
CA ILE A 289 -4.81 1.94 6.73
C ILE A 289 -3.72 2.92 7.15
N MET A 290 -2.85 3.27 6.21
CA MET A 290 -1.71 4.16 6.44
C MET A 290 -2.06 5.60 6.11
N ARG A 291 -1.61 6.56 6.92
CA ARG A 291 -1.65 7.98 6.58
C ARG A 291 -0.59 8.32 5.53
N THR A 292 -0.90 8.06 4.28
CA THR A 292 -0.02 8.39 3.16
C THR A 292 -0.70 9.36 2.20
N ARG A 293 0.08 10.06 1.39
CA ARG A 293 -0.48 10.89 0.30
C ARG A 293 -1.30 10.06 -0.69
N ALA A 294 -0.99 8.78 -0.84
CA ALA A 294 -1.75 7.90 -1.73
C ALA A 294 -3.24 7.82 -1.35
N LEU A 295 -3.59 8.00 -0.08
CA LEU A 295 -5.00 8.00 0.35
C LEU A 295 -5.84 9.11 -0.29
N SER A 296 -5.25 10.28 -0.58
CA SER A 296 -5.97 11.37 -1.25
C SER A 296 -6.33 11.05 -2.71
N PHE A 297 -5.69 10.03 -3.29
CA PHE A 297 -5.98 9.52 -4.64
C PHE A 297 -6.87 8.28 -4.64
N VAL A 298 -7.31 7.83 -3.46
CA VAL A 298 -8.24 6.70 -3.33
C VAL A 298 -9.61 7.27 -2.95
N PRO A 299 -10.65 7.05 -3.75
CA PRO A 299 -12.00 7.51 -3.39
C PRO A 299 -12.41 6.98 -2.01
N GLY A 300 -12.82 7.87 -1.12
CA GLY A 300 -13.14 7.55 0.27
C GLY A 300 -11.94 7.36 1.20
N GLY A 301 -10.71 7.50 0.69
CA GLY A 301 -9.50 7.26 1.46
C GLY A 301 -9.35 8.18 2.66
N MET A 302 -9.67 9.46 2.52
CA MET A 302 -9.60 10.44 3.61
C MET A 302 -10.66 10.18 4.67
N ALA A 303 -11.89 9.87 4.26
CA ALA A 303 -12.97 9.51 5.18
C ALA A 303 -12.65 8.23 5.95
N MET A 304 -12.17 7.19 5.25
CA MET A 304 -11.75 5.93 5.87
C MET A 304 -10.61 6.13 6.87
N SER A 305 -9.60 6.93 6.53
CA SER A 305 -8.47 7.18 7.43
C SER A 305 -8.90 7.89 8.71
N ARG A 306 -9.77 8.90 8.59
CA ARG A 306 -10.30 9.62 9.75
C ARG A 306 -11.14 8.72 10.64
N LEU A 307 -11.99 7.91 10.03
CA LEU A 307 -12.80 6.94 10.75
C LEU A 307 -11.95 5.93 11.51
N TYR A 308 -10.93 5.40 10.85
CA TYR A 308 -9.98 4.48 11.46
C TYR A 308 -9.26 5.11 12.66
N ASP A 309 -8.81 6.37 12.53
CA ASP A 309 -8.20 7.12 13.64
C ASP A 309 -9.15 7.26 14.84
N THR A 310 -10.41 7.60 14.55
CA THR A 310 -11.42 7.77 15.61
C THR A 310 -11.72 6.45 16.34
N LEU A 311 -11.76 5.33 15.61
CA LEU A 311 -11.92 4.00 16.20
C LEU A 311 -10.75 3.63 17.10
N MET A 312 -9.53 3.85 16.62
CA MET A 312 -8.31 3.57 17.35
C MET A 312 -8.22 4.38 18.65
N GLU A 313 -8.54 5.68 18.55
CA GLU A 313 -8.59 6.58 19.70
C GLU A 313 -9.64 6.14 20.73
N ALA A 314 -10.83 5.76 20.29
CA ALA A 314 -11.90 5.28 21.16
C ALA A 314 -11.53 3.98 21.91
N GLU A 315 -10.77 3.10 21.28
CA GLU A 315 -10.28 1.86 21.90
C GLU A 315 -8.97 2.06 22.70
N GLY A 316 -8.46 3.29 22.78
CA GLY A 316 -7.19 3.58 23.46
C GLY A 316 -5.98 2.95 22.80
N VAL A 317 -6.07 2.68 21.53
CA VAL A 317 -5.04 1.97 20.77
C VAL A 317 -4.21 2.95 19.93
N ARG A 318 -2.89 2.83 20.01
CA ARG A 318 -2.00 3.63 19.22
C ARG A 318 -1.92 3.10 17.78
N ARG A 319 -2.16 3.96 16.83
CA ARG A 319 -1.93 3.65 15.41
C ARG A 319 -0.42 3.50 15.16
N ILE A 320 -0.06 2.46 14.43
CA ILE A 320 1.31 2.31 13.95
C ILE A 320 1.55 3.32 12.82
N ASP A 321 2.62 4.09 12.92
CA ASP A 321 3.00 5.07 11.91
C ASP A 321 3.80 4.42 10.76
N VAL A 322 3.80 5.08 9.59
CA VAL A 322 4.47 4.53 8.40
C VAL A 322 5.96 4.23 8.62
N PRO A 323 6.74 5.09 9.31
CA PRO A 323 8.14 4.80 9.63
C PRO A 323 8.32 3.53 10.47
N GLU A 324 7.50 3.35 11.50
CA GLU A 324 7.50 2.18 12.36
C GLU A 324 7.04 0.92 11.62
N LEU A 325 5.98 1.05 10.82
CA LEU A 325 5.45 -0.04 10.00
C LEU A 325 6.51 -0.60 9.05
N ALA A 326 7.34 0.26 8.48
CA ALA A 326 8.44 -0.17 7.62
C ALA A 326 9.46 -1.03 8.37
N LEU A 327 9.80 -0.67 9.60
CA LEU A 327 10.68 -1.47 10.47
C LEU A 327 10.03 -2.82 10.80
N ALA A 328 8.73 -2.82 11.14
CA ALA A 328 7.99 -4.04 11.45
C ALA A 328 7.90 -5.00 10.24
N VAL A 329 7.73 -4.48 9.01
CA VAL A 329 7.79 -5.28 7.78
C VAL A 329 9.17 -5.94 7.64
N LEU A 330 10.24 -5.17 7.77
CA LEU A 330 11.61 -5.71 7.64
C LEU A 330 11.95 -6.70 8.75
N ASP A 331 11.60 -6.41 10.00
CA ASP A 331 11.80 -7.35 11.12
C ASP A 331 11.09 -8.68 10.84
N ARG A 332 9.85 -8.64 10.36
CA ARG A 332 9.08 -9.84 10.05
C ARG A 332 9.70 -10.64 8.91
N ILE A 333 10.19 -9.98 7.85
CA ILE A 333 10.93 -10.65 6.76
C ILE A 333 12.19 -11.31 7.33
N GLY A 334 12.95 -10.60 8.18
CA GLY A 334 14.16 -11.15 8.81
C GLY A 334 13.87 -12.38 9.66
N ARG A 335 12.84 -12.35 10.48
CA ARG A 335 12.40 -13.51 11.28
C ARG A 335 12.00 -14.70 10.39
N ALA A 336 11.35 -14.44 9.29
CA ALA A 336 10.99 -15.49 8.34
C ALA A 336 12.21 -16.11 7.66
N ILE A 337 13.21 -15.30 7.27
CA ILE A 337 14.50 -15.76 6.72
C ILE A 337 15.24 -16.64 7.74
N ARG A 338 15.23 -16.26 9.02
CA ARG A 338 15.83 -17.07 10.10
C ARG A 338 15.01 -18.30 10.48
N GLY A 339 13.83 -18.49 9.90
CA GLY A 339 12.95 -19.62 10.18
C GLY A 339 12.13 -19.51 11.47
N GLU A 340 12.13 -18.33 12.10
CA GLU A 340 11.42 -18.07 13.37
C GLU A 340 9.90 -17.91 13.15
N ASP A 341 9.49 -17.32 12.02
CA ASP A 341 8.09 -17.12 11.66
C ASP A 341 7.92 -17.16 10.14
N ARG A 342 7.39 -18.26 9.63
CA ARG A 342 7.15 -18.47 8.20
C ARG A 342 5.68 -18.26 7.80
N ASN A 343 4.92 -17.49 8.59
CA ASN A 343 3.56 -17.15 8.19
C ASN A 343 3.54 -16.48 6.82
N PRO A 344 2.85 -17.04 5.81
CA PRO A 344 2.80 -16.45 4.47
C PRO A 344 1.91 -15.20 4.41
N PHE A 345 1.06 -14.97 5.43
CA PHE A 345 0.13 -13.86 5.51
C PHE A 345 0.28 -13.11 6.85
N PRO A 346 1.45 -12.49 7.12
CA PRO A 346 1.66 -11.81 8.39
C PRO A 346 0.79 -10.56 8.50
N ARG A 347 0.19 -10.38 9.67
CA ARG A 347 -0.58 -9.17 10.01
C ARG A 347 0.30 -8.22 10.79
N LEU A 348 0.28 -6.96 10.40
CA LEU A 348 1.01 -5.87 11.06
C LEU A 348 0.07 -4.77 11.58
N ASP A 349 -1.23 -4.95 11.42
CA ASP A 349 -2.21 -4.19 12.17
C ASP A 349 -2.08 -4.62 13.64
N SER A 350 -1.91 -3.66 14.53
CA SER A 350 -1.79 -3.89 15.97
C SER A 350 -3.09 -4.45 16.61
N HIS A 351 -4.06 -4.89 15.77
CA HIS A 351 -5.40 -5.24 16.22
C HIS A 351 -5.81 -6.61 15.75
N GLU A 352 -6.42 -7.32 16.69
CA GLU A 352 -7.14 -8.54 16.43
C GLU A 352 -8.41 -8.27 15.58
N ALA A 353 -8.91 -9.34 14.97
CA ALA A 353 -10.06 -9.36 14.07
C ALA A 353 -11.31 -8.48 14.43
N PRO A 354 -11.62 -8.14 15.66
CA PRO A 354 -12.77 -7.30 16.02
C PRO A 354 -12.77 -5.91 15.39
N LEU A 355 -11.63 -5.21 15.34
CA LEU A 355 -11.57 -3.85 14.76
C LEU A 355 -11.79 -3.84 13.25
N ASP A 356 -11.35 -4.87 12.54
CA ASP A 356 -11.64 -5.05 11.14
C ASP A 356 -13.13 -5.19 10.88
N LEU A 357 -13.83 -5.96 11.70
CA LEU A 357 -15.27 -6.15 11.58
C LEU A 357 -16.04 -4.86 11.93
N TRP A 358 -15.62 -4.16 12.96
CA TRP A 358 -16.18 -2.87 13.35
C TRP A 358 -15.99 -1.80 12.28
N PHE A 359 -14.79 -1.73 11.75
CA PHE A 359 -14.48 -0.81 10.66
C PHE A 359 -15.35 -1.08 9.43
N GLN A 360 -15.55 -2.35 9.06
CA GLN A 360 -16.45 -2.74 7.97
C GLN A 360 -17.89 -2.27 8.25
N GLU A 361 -18.40 -2.52 9.43
CA GLU A 361 -19.75 -2.13 9.79
C GLU A 361 -19.95 -0.62 9.79
N VAL A 362 -18.98 0.13 10.31
CA VAL A 362 -19.04 1.59 10.30
C VAL A 362 -18.97 2.15 8.88
N VAL A 363 -18.11 1.62 8.02
CA VAL A 363 -18.05 2.01 6.61
C VAL A 363 -19.38 1.69 5.91
N LEU A 364 -19.98 0.54 6.21
CA LEU A 364 -21.28 0.17 5.67
C LEU A 364 -22.37 1.13 6.14
N ARG A 365 -22.48 1.40 7.44
CA ARG A 365 -23.49 2.29 8.01
C ARG A 365 -23.34 3.73 7.53
N LEU A 366 -22.12 4.25 7.39
CA LEU A 366 -21.85 5.55 6.79
C LEU A 366 -22.36 5.63 5.34
N ASN A 367 -22.28 4.53 4.63
CA ASN A 367 -22.79 4.46 3.27
C ASN A 367 -24.31 4.23 3.18
N GLU A 368 -24.91 3.63 4.21
CA GLU A 368 -26.37 3.37 4.28
C GLU A 368 -27.18 4.60 4.72
N ASP A 369 -26.65 5.44 5.61
CA ASP A 369 -27.32 6.65 6.06
C ASP A 369 -26.72 7.91 5.40
N PRO A 370 -27.38 8.45 4.37
CA PRO A 370 -26.94 9.65 3.69
C PRO A 370 -26.93 10.91 4.56
N ASN A 371 -27.75 10.92 5.61
CA ASN A 371 -27.89 12.06 6.51
C ASN A 371 -27.06 11.88 7.80
N SER A 372 -26.38 10.75 7.97
CA SER A 372 -25.44 10.63 9.07
C SER A 372 -24.31 11.63 8.83
N GLU A 373 -24.44 12.81 9.43
CA GLU A 373 -23.26 13.55 9.82
C GLU A 373 -22.34 12.54 10.52
N PHE A 374 -21.03 12.78 10.50
CA PHE A 374 -20.05 11.93 11.15
C PHE A 374 -20.30 11.86 12.67
N HIS A 375 -21.46 11.38 13.10
CA HIS A 375 -21.88 11.20 14.47
C HIS A 375 -21.38 9.85 15.02
N PHE A 376 -20.06 9.67 14.87
CA PHE A 376 -19.36 8.54 15.44
C PHE A 376 -19.63 8.42 16.94
N SER A 377 -19.70 9.57 17.64
CA SER A 377 -20.07 9.64 19.06
C SER A 377 -21.46 9.06 19.39
N ARG A 378 -22.44 9.19 18.49
CA ARG A 378 -23.76 8.59 18.68
C ARG A 378 -23.78 7.07 18.52
N TRP A 379 -22.92 6.54 17.67
CA TRP A 379 -22.83 5.10 17.45
C TRP A 379 -22.08 4.41 18.59
N MET A 380 -20.95 4.97 19.05
CA MET A 380 -20.21 4.47 20.22
C MET A 380 -21.07 4.52 21.50
N GLY A 381 -21.86 5.57 21.72
CA GLY A 381 -22.77 5.67 22.85
C GLY A 381 -23.94 4.68 22.84
N ARG A 382 -24.30 4.09 21.69
CA ARG A 382 -25.33 3.04 21.63
C ARG A 382 -24.80 1.66 22.03
N GLN A 383 -23.54 1.36 21.76
CA GLN A 383 -22.94 0.08 22.16
C GLN A 383 -22.74 -0.03 23.67
N GLU A 384 -22.44 1.09 24.35
CA GLU A 384 -22.36 1.10 25.82
C GLU A 384 -23.72 0.82 26.50
N THR A 385 -24.82 1.09 25.81
CA THR A 385 -26.18 0.85 26.35
C THR A 385 -26.72 -0.53 26.00
N GLU A 386 -26.21 -1.22 24.98
CA GLU A 386 -26.62 -2.58 24.60
C GLU A 386 -25.82 -3.68 25.32
N THR A 387 -24.70 -3.33 25.95
CA THR A 387 -23.84 -4.24 26.74
C THR A 387 -24.12 -4.16 28.24
N ARG A 388 -25.11 -3.39 28.69
CA ARG A 388 -25.63 -3.38 30.06
C ARG A 388 -27.04 -3.97 30.09
#